data_7b886013877ab494f4ecd12dbc416cfd
#
_entry.id   7b886013877ab494f4ecd12dbc416cfd
#
_cell.length_a   1.000
_cell.length_b   1.000
_cell.length_c   1.000
_cell.angle_alpha   90.00
_cell.angle_beta   90.00
_cell.angle_gamma   90.00
#
_symmetry.space_group_name_H-M   'P 1'
#
loop_
_entity.id
_entity.type
_entity.pdbx_description
1 polymer ?
#
loop_
_entity_poly.entity_id
_entity_poly.type
_entity_poly.pdbx_seq_one_letter_code
_entity_poly.pdbx_strand_id
1 'polypeptide(L)'
;MERCPVCHARFKGEAVCYRCGADLSVLLTIEAEAAAREREMVVLLATGQWIEARRVADRALALRYSPLAAAARDLAGRELVAQEMRRFEQLLQ
;
A
#
# COMPACT_ATOMS: atom_id res chain seq x y z
N MET A 1 8.51 11.15 0.39
CA MET A 1 9.99 11.23 0.62
C MET A 1 10.29 12.43 1.48
N GLU A 2 10.95 12.25 2.59
CA GLU A 2 11.30 13.35 3.50
C GLU A 2 12.74 13.80 3.32
N ARG A 3 13.64 12.87 3.00
CA ARG A 3 15.06 13.14 2.80
C ARG A 3 15.56 12.45 1.54
N CYS A 4 16.54 13.08 0.90
CA CYS A 4 17.23 12.48 -0.25
C CYS A 4 17.94 11.19 0.18
N PRO A 5 17.73 10.04 -0.52
CA PRO A 5 18.39 8.80 -0.15
C PRO A 5 19.89 8.79 -0.43
N VAL A 6 20.41 9.74 -1.21
CA VAL A 6 21.84 9.81 -1.55
C VAL A 6 22.60 10.66 -0.55
N CYS A 7 22.15 11.88 -0.26
CA CYS A 7 22.89 12.81 0.59
C CYS A 7 22.21 13.12 1.93
N HIS A 8 21.01 12.62 2.16
CA HIS A 8 20.19 12.82 3.36
C HIS A 8 19.77 14.28 3.60
N ALA A 9 19.92 15.16 2.60
CA ALA A 9 19.38 16.50 2.68
C ALA A 9 17.86 16.48 2.66
N ARG A 10 17.24 17.51 3.22
CA ARG A 10 15.78 17.62 3.26
C ARG A 10 15.22 17.69 1.84
N PHE A 11 14.22 16.86 1.55
CA PHE A 11 13.55 16.85 0.26
C PHE A 11 12.64 18.07 0.12
N LYS A 12 12.79 18.80 -1.01
CA LYS A 12 12.04 20.03 -1.28
C LYS A 12 11.01 19.92 -2.41
N GLY A 13 10.68 18.70 -2.82
CA GLY A 13 9.65 18.45 -3.82
C GLY A 13 10.13 18.41 -5.27
N GLU A 14 11.42 18.55 -5.52
CA GLU A 14 11.98 18.55 -6.87
C GLU A 14 12.47 17.18 -7.29
N ALA A 15 12.39 16.87 -8.61
CA ALA A 15 12.85 15.60 -9.16
C ALA A 15 14.36 15.43 -9.06
N VAL A 16 15.11 16.52 -9.00
CA VAL A 16 16.56 16.53 -8.84
C VAL A 16 16.88 17.12 -7.48
N CYS A 17 17.71 16.45 -6.69
CA CYS A 17 18.09 16.95 -5.37
C CYS A 17 18.86 18.26 -5.51
N TYR A 18 18.42 19.29 -4.80
CA TYR A 18 19.04 20.62 -4.85
C TYR A 18 20.49 20.62 -4.33
N ARG A 19 20.81 19.65 -3.47
CA ARG A 19 22.12 19.61 -2.83
C ARG A 19 23.12 18.70 -3.55
N CYS A 20 22.75 17.44 -3.86
CA CYS A 20 23.67 16.48 -4.47
C CYS A 20 23.44 16.29 -5.97
N GLY A 21 22.36 16.82 -6.54
CA GLY A 21 22.04 16.70 -7.97
C GLY A 21 21.52 15.33 -8.39
N ALA A 22 21.25 14.42 -7.45
CA ALA A 22 20.72 13.10 -7.78
C ALA A 22 19.34 13.20 -8.43
N ASP A 23 19.09 12.38 -9.46
CA ASP A 23 17.80 12.27 -10.10
C ASP A 23 16.90 11.36 -9.25
N LEU A 24 15.83 11.92 -8.70
CA LEU A 24 14.88 11.23 -7.83
C LEU A 24 13.57 10.87 -8.54
N SER A 25 13.47 11.12 -9.85
CA SER A 25 12.22 10.98 -10.60
C SER A 25 11.63 9.58 -10.51
N VAL A 26 12.46 8.53 -10.63
CA VAL A 26 11.99 7.13 -10.54
C VAL A 26 11.43 6.83 -9.15
N LEU A 27 12.13 7.26 -8.09
CA LEU A 27 11.68 7.05 -6.71
C LEU A 27 10.39 7.78 -6.42
N LEU A 28 10.23 9.01 -6.93
CA LEU A 28 9.00 9.79 -6.78
C LEU A 28 7.83 9.12 -7.50
N THR A 29 8.06 8.54 -8.68
CA THR A 29 7.05 7.78 -9.41
C THR A 29 6.60 6.56 -8.61
N ILE A 30 7.55 5.80 -8.06
CA ILE A 30 7.25 4.63 -7.22
C ILE A 30 6.43 5.03 -6.00
N GLU A 31 6.80 6.11 -5.31
CA GLU A 31 6.05 6.60 -4.16
C GLU A 31 4.63 7.05 -4.53
N ALA A 32 4.48 7.72 -5.67
CA ALA A 32 3.15 8.16 -6.14
C ALA A 32 2.26 6.95 -6.47
N GLU A 33 2.81 5.91 -7.10
CA GLU A 33 2.07 4.68 -7.38
C GLU A 33 1.68 3.95 -6.10
N ALA A 34 2.60 3.84 -5.14
CA ALA A 34 2.32 3.22 -3.86
C ALA A 34 1.19 3.95 -3.12
N ALA A 35 1.24 5.29 -3.10
CA ALA A 35 0.19 6.10 -2.48
C ALA A 35 -1.16 5.94 -3.19
N ALA A 36 -1.17 5.82 -4.52
CA ALA A 36 -2.38 5.56 -5.29
C ALA A 36 -2.99 4.19 -4.93
N ARG A 37 -2.16 3.16 -4.79
CA ARG A 37 -2.62 1.83 -4.37
C ARG A 37 -3.17 1.85 -2.95
N GLU A 38 -2.54 2.59 -2.04
CA GLU A 38 -3.04 2.74 -0.68
C GLU A 38 -4.43 3.38 -0.64
N ARG A 39 -4.67 4.43 -1.43
CA ARG A 39 -5.99 5.08 -1.52
C ARG A 39 -7.05 4.12 -2.07
N GLU A 40 -6.73 3.40 -3.13
CA GLU A 40 -7.61 2.38 -3.71
C GLU A 40 -7.95 1.29 -2.69
N MET A 41 -6.95 0.82 -1.97
CA MET A 41 -7.09 -0.19 -0.92
C MET A 41 -8.06 0.26 0.17
N VAL A 42 -7.95 1.51 0.64
CA VAL A 42 -8.83 2.05 1.68
C VAL A 42 -10.29 2.06 1.21
N VAL A 43 -10.53 2.46 -0.05
CA VAL A 43 -11.88 2.43 -0.63
C VAL A 43 -12.43 1.00 -0.68
N LEU A 44 -11.62 0.04 -1.11
CA LEU A 44 -12.01 -1.37 -1.18
C LEU A 44 -12.31 -1.96 0.20
N LEU A 45 -11.53 -1.61 1.21
CA LEU A 45 -11.80 -2.01 2.59
C LEU A 45 -13.11 -1.42 3.10
N ALA A 46 -13.34 -0.14 2.82
CA ALA A 46 -14.55 0.56 3.25
C ALA A 46 -15.81 -0.02 2.62
N THR A 47 -15.70 -0.59 1.41
CA THR A 47 -16.83 -1.19 0.69
C THR A 47 -16.92 -2.71 0.87
N GLY A 48 -16.08 -3.29 1.71
CA GLY A 48 -16.13 -4.72 2.02
C GLY A 48 -15.61 -5.64 0.92
N GLN A 49 -14.84 -5.12 -0.02
CA GLN A 49 -14.26 -5.88 -1.13
C GLN A 49 -12.91 -6.47 -0.71
N TRP A 50 -12.94 -7.48 0.16
CA TRP A 50 -11.76 -8.01 0.84
C TRP A 50 -10.73 -8.65 -0.10
N ILE A 51 -11.17 -9.38 -1.13
CA ILE A 51 -10.28 -10.04 -2.09
C ILE A 51 -9.50 -8.99 -2.87
N GLU A 52 -10.19 -7.99 -3.41
CA GLU A 52 -9.55 -6.92 -4.18
C GLU A 52 -8.68 -6.04 -3.30
N ALA A 53 -9.12 -5.75 -2.06
CA ALA A 53 -8.34 -4.99 -1.09
C ALA A 53 -7.00 -5.68 -0.80
N ARG A 54 -7.02 -6.99 -0.61
CA ARG A 54 -5.81 -7.78 -0.38
C ARG A 54 -4.87 -7.75 -1.56
N ARG A 55 -5.39 -7.86 -2.79
CA ARG A 55 -4.58 -7.77 -4.01
C ARG A 55 -3.91 -6.42 -4.15
N VAL A 56 -4.65 -5.34 -3.90
CA VAL A 56 -4.11 -3.99 -3.98
C VAL A 56 -3.08 -3.74 -2.89
N ALA A 57 -3.31 -4.25 -1.67
CA ALA A 57 -2.34 -4.18 -0.59
C ALA A 57 -1.02 -4.89 -0.96
N ASP A 58 -1.10 -6.07 -1.57
CA ASP A 58 0.10 -6.78 -2.05
C ASP A 58 0.84 -5.99 -3.12
N ARG A 59 0.13 -5.33 -4.04
CA ARG A 59 0.76 -4.46 -5.05
C ARG A 59 1.46 -3.26 -4.42
N ALA A 60 0.83 -2.63 -3.42
CA ALA A 60 1.43 -1.52 -2.70
C ALA A 60 2.71 -1.95 -1.98
N LEU A 61 2.69 -3.12 -1.32
CA LEU A 61 3.84 -3.67 -0.62
C LEU A 61 4.97 -4.08 -1.56
N ALA A 62 4.65 -4.47 -2.80
CA ALA A 62 5.67 -4.77 -3.82
C ALA A 62 6.41 -3.50 -4.27
N LEU A 63 5.78 -2.33 -4.18
CA LEU A 63 6.41 -1.06 -4.55
C LEU A 63 7.29 -0.52 -3.42
N ARG A 64 6.75 -0.50 -2.20
CA ARG A 64 7.48 -0.14 -0.99
C ARG A 64 6.77 -0.69 0.24
N TYR A 65 7.51 -0.89 1.33
CA TYR A 65 6.88 -1.30 2.59
C TYR A 65 5.98 -0.17 3.12
N SER A 66 4.79 -0.55 3.56
CA SER A 66 3.82 0.34 4.15
C SER A 66 3.14 -0.37 5.32
N PRO A 67 3.22 0.18 6.55
CA PRO A 67 2.48 -0.38 7.68
C PRO A 67 0.97 -0.41 7.43
N LEU A 68 0.43 0.60 6.74
CA LEU A 68 -0.98 0.66 6.38
C LEU A 68 -1.35 -0.50 5.45
N ALA A 69 -0.58 -0.73 4.39
CA ALA A 69 -0.84 -1.81 3.45
C ALA A 69 -0.69 -3.19 4.11
N ALA A 70 0.29 -3.36 4.98
CA ALA A 70 0.47 -4.61 5.73
C ALA A 70 -0.71 -4.88 6.65
N ALA A 71 -1.17 -3.88 7.39
CA ALA A 71 -2.33 -4.00 8.27
C ALA A 71 -3.62 -4.29 7.47
N ALA A 72 -3.78 -3.65 6.32
CA ALA A 72 -4.94 -3.86 5.46
C ALA A 72 -4.96 -5.28 4.87
N ARG A 73 -3.80 -5.79 4.46
CA ARG A 73 -3.69 -7.18 3.99
C ARG A 73 -4.09 -8.17 5.06
N ASP A 74 -3.62 -7.96 6.29
CA ASP A 74 -3.95 -8.83 7.42
C ASP A 74 -5.44 -8.75 7.77
N LEU A 75 -6.02 -7.55 7.79
CA LEU A 75 -7.45 -7.36 8.02
C LEU A 75 -8.29 -8.06 6.95
N ALA A 76 -7.97 -7.84 5.68
CA ALA A 76 -8.68 -8.47 4.57
C ALA A 76 -8.58 -10.00 4.64
N GLY A 77 -7.41 -10.53 4.99
CA GLY A 77 -7.21 -11.96 5.17
C GLY A 77 -8.08 -12.54 6.29
N ARG A 78 -8.15 -11.85 7.43
CA ARG A 78 -9.00 -12.28 8.55
C ARG A 78 -10.48 -12.24 8.18
N GLU A 79 -10.94 -11.21 7.47
CA GLU A 79 -12.32 -11.12 7.04
C GLU A 79 -12.69 -12.20 6.02
N LEU A 80 -11.77 -12.54 5.11
CA LEU A 80 -11.99 -13.63 4.16
C LEU A 80 -12.12 -14.97 4.88
N VAL A 81 -11.28 -15.25 5.88
CA VAL A 81 -11.38 -16.46 6.69
C VAL A 81 -12.71 -16.48 7.45
N ALA A 82 -13.10 -15.34 8.03
CA ALA A 82 -14.36 -15.24 8.76
C ALA A 82 -15.58 -15.51 7.85
N GLN A 83 -15.55 -15.02 6.61
CA GLN A 83 -16.61 -15.29 5.64
C GLN A 83 -16.69 -16.77 5.28
N GLU A 84 -15.56 -17.43 5.07
CA GLU A 84 -15.52 -18.86 4.79
C GLU A 84 -16.03 -19.67 5.97
N MET A 85 -15.69 -19.31 7.19
CA MET A 85 -16.19 -19.95 8.39
C MET A 85 -17.71 -19.84 8.51
N ARG A 86 -18.26 -18.65 8.27
CA ARG A 86 -19.72 -18.43 8.29
C ARG A 86 -20.41 -19.25 7.22
N ARG A 87 -19.85 -19.33 6.01
CA ARG A 87 -20.40 -20.14 4.93
C ARG A 87 -20.42 -21.61 5.31
N PHE A 88 -19.32 -22.08 5.88
CA PHE A 88 -19.19 -23.46 6.33
C PHE A 88 -20.24 -23.81 7.41
N GLU A 89 -20.43 -22.94 8.38
CA GLU A 89 -21.45 -23.11 9.40
C GLU A 89 -22.86 -23.19 8.80
N GLN A 90 -23.16 -22.36 7.81
CA GLN A 90 -24.45 -22.40 7.12
C GLN A 90 -24.68 -23.73 6.40
N LEU A 91 -23.64 -24.33 5.83
CA LEU A 91 -23.75 -25.62 5.16
C LEU A 91 -24.00 -26.79 6.13
N LEU A 92 -23.60 -26.64 7.39
CA LEU A 92 -23.80 -27.66 8.42
C LEU A 92 -25.20 -27.61 9.03
N GLN A 93 -25.94 -26.54 8.81
CA GLN A 93 -27.32 -26.41 9.24
C GLN A 93 -28.25 -26.98 8.15
#